data_eec83a9762428a08cef0581e63c29e96
#
_entry.id   eec83a9762428a08cef0581e63c29e96
#
_cell.length_a   1.000
_cell.length_b   1.000
_cell.length_c   1.000
_cell.angle_alpha   90.00
_cell.angle_beta   90.00
_cell.angle_gamma   90.00
#
_symmetry.space_group_name_H-M   'P 1'
#
loop_
_entity.id
_entity.type
_entity.pdbx_description
1 polymer ?
#
loop_
_entity_poly.entity_id
_entity_poly.type
_entity_poly.pdbx_seq_one_letter_code
_entity_poly.pdbx_strand_id
1 'polypeptide(L)'
;MSLLALSDITIRYSRLTAVRDVSFSMDEGEILFITGPNGAGKSSLLRAIAGVTPVAGGRIDFAGREVTGQAPENIARLGFSMVPEGRDVFGSLTTEENLLVGTGMHARDRGWRSRAASELEAVYATFPMLKERRHGQAGLLSGGQQQMLVIGRALMTNPRLVAIDEPSLGLAPNINDQVYERLIALRAQRQLTLLIVEQSSARAMMVGGRMILMRGGQIVLDGDARTLGNGEAIQAAYFGYEDH
;
A
#
# COMPACT_ATOMS: atom_id res chain seq x y z
N MET A 1 -19.55 0.89 6.09
CA MET A 1 -19.43 -0.40 5.34
C MET A 1 -17.97 -0.59 5.00
N SER A 2 -17.39 -1.76 5.33
CA SER A 2 -15.98 -2.00 5.10
C SER A 2 -15.67 -1.97 3.59
N LEU A 3 -14.59 -1.28 3.22
CA LEU A 3 -14.07 -1.26 1.85
C LEU A 3 -13.32 -2.55 1.54
N LEU A 4 -12.53 -3.03 2.50
CA LEU A 4 -11.75 -4.27 2.43
C LEU A 4 -12.09 -5.12 3.65
N ALA A 5 -12.33 -6.42 3.46
CA ALA A 5 -12.49 -7.37 4.56
C ALA A 5 -11.77 -8.67 4.22
N LEU A 6 -11.01 -9.18 5.19
CA LEU A 6 -10.34 -10.46 5.15
C LEU A 6 -10.92 -11.37 6.23
N SER A 7 -11.20 -12.61 5.89
CA SER A 7 -11.71 -13.64 6.81
C SER A 7 -10.85 -14.88 6.67
N ASP A 8 -10.14 -15.23 7.77
CA ASP A 8 -9.36 -16.46 7.96
C ASP A 8 -8.33 -16.73 6.83
N ILE A 9 -7.67 -15.66 6.35
CA ILE A 9 -6.72 -15.75 5.25
C ILE A 9 -5.50 -16.58 5.64
N THR A 10 -5.26 -17.62 4.86
CA THR A 10 -4.08 -18.47 4.96
C THR A 10 -3.33 -18.48 3.62
N ILE A 11 -2.01 -18.21 3.67
CA ILE A 11 -1.12 -18.17 2.49
C ILE A 11 0.01 -19.16 2.69
N ARG A 12 0.25 -20.00 1.69
CA ARG A 12 1.29 -21.03 1.71
C ARG A 12 2.20 -20.93 0.49
N TYR A 13 3.49 -21.08 0.71
CA TYR A 13 4.50 -21.29 -0.32
C TYR A 13 5.09 -22.69 -0.14
N SER A 14 4.65 -23.62 -0.95
CA SER A 14 5.02 -25.04 -0.80
C SER A 14 4.71 -25.55 0.61
N ARG A 15 5.73 -25.82 1.43
CA ARG A 15 5.59 -26.30 2.82
C ARG A 15 5.57 -25.18 3.88
N LEU A 16 5.89 -23.95 3.48
CA LEU A 16 5.92 -22.81 4.40
C LEU A 16 4.54 -22.14 4.45
N THR A 17 3.98 -21.99 5.63
CA THR A 17 2.81 -21.13 5.85
C THR A 17 3.30 -19.73 6.21
N ALA A 18 3.13 -18.80 5.27
CA ALA A 18 3.56 -17.41 5.43
C ALA A 18 2.54 -16.54 6.16
N VAL A 19 1.25 -16.86 6.03
CA VAL A 19 0.14 -16.20 6.73
C VAL A 19 -0.83 -17.28 7.20
N ARG A 20 -1.34 -17.14 8.43
CA ARG A 20 -2.23 -18.11 9.06
C ARG A 20 -3.41 -17.43 9.73
N ASP A 21 -4.62 -17.76 9.25
CA ASP A 21 -5.91 -17.37 9.84
C ASP A 21 -6.01 -15.88 10.17
N VAL A 22 -5.57 -15.03 9.22
CA VAL A 22 -5.59 -13.56 9.37
C VAL A 22 -6.95 -13.02 8.98
N SER A 23 -7.59 -12.30 9.91
CA SER A 23 -8.89 -11.64 9.72
C SER A 23 -8.81 -10.19 10.17
N PHE A 24 -9.24 -9.25 9.33
CA PHE A 24 -9.46 -7.83 9.67
C PHE A 24 -10.36 -7.19 8.62
N SER A 25 -10.88 -6.02 8.94
CA SER A 25 -11.61 -5.18 7.99
C SER A 25 -11.08 -3.77 8.00
N MET A 26 -11.37 -3.00 6.95
CA MET A 26 -10.91 -1.64 6.77
C MET A 26 -12.02 -0.83 6.12
N ASP A 27 -12.35 0.34 6.68
CA ASP A 27 -13.36 1.24 6.16
C ASP A 27 -12.79 2.21 5.11
N GLU A 28 -13.68 2.80 4.30
CA GLU A 28 -13.28 3.80 3.29
C GLU A 28 -12.74 5.07 3.98
N GLY A 29 -11.64 5.61 3.46
CA GLY A 29 -10.94 6.75 4.04
C GLY A 29 -10.09 6.45 5.28
N GLU A 30 -9.95 5.18 5.68
CA GLU A 30 -9.09 4.75 6.79
C GLU A 30 -7.60 4.76 6.38
N ILE A 31 -6.72 5.00 7.36
CA ILE A 31 -5.30 4.62 7.27
C ILE A 31 -5.08 3.42 8.18
N LEU A 32 -4.65 2.31 7.59
CA LEU A 32 -4.24 1.11 8.31
C LEU A 32 -2.76 0.83 8.06
N PHE A 33 -2.00 0.71 9.13
CA PHE A 33 -0.63 0.22 9.08
C PHE A 33 -0.58 -1.26 9.42
N ILE A 34 0.09 -2.06 8.59
CA ILE A 34 0.49 -3.43 8.93
C ILE A 34 1.98 -3.41 9.23
N THR A 35 2.35 -3.65 10.49
CA THR A 35 3.74 -3.60 10.94
C THR A 35 4.22 -4.97 11.40
N GLY A 36 5.52 -5.13 11.60
CA GLY A 36 6.13 -6.36 12.09
C GLY A 36 7.49 -6.66 11.46
N PRO A 37 8.25 -7.61 12.03
CA PRO A 37 9.58 -7.95 11.55
C PRO A 37 9.56 -8.53 10.13
N ASN A 38 10.76 -8.61 9.52
CA ASN A 38 10.92 -9.28 8.24
C ASN A 38 10.51 -10.76 8.37
N GLY A 39 9.82 -11.27 7.34
CA GLY A 39 9.27 -12.63 7.36
C GLY A 39 7.95 -12.78 8.14
N ALA A 40 7.37 -11.71 8.69
CA ALA A 40 6.08 -11.77 9.41
C ALA A 40 4.87 -12.06 8.49
N GLY A 41 5.03 -12.06 7.17
CA GLY A 41 3.95 -12.34 6.21
C GLY A 41 3.30 -11.11 5.59
N LYS A 42 3.72 -9.89 5.94
CA LYS A 42 3.13 -8.61 5.52
C LYS A 42 3.00 -8.46 4.01
N SER A 43 4.11 -8.54 3.27
CA SER A 43 4.12 -8.42 1.80
C SER A 43 3.39 -9.57 1.13
N SER A 44 3.41 -10.78 1.72
CA SER A 44 2.61 -11.92 1.22
C SER A 44 1.12 -11.64 1.32
N LEU A 45 0.68 -11.08 2.45
CA LEU A 45 -0.70 -10.67 2.67
C LEU A 45 -1.13 -9.59 1.67
N LEU A 46 -0.28 -8.56 1.47
CA LEU A 46 -0.53 -7.49 0.51
C LEU A 46 -0.67 -8.01 -0.92
N ARG A 47 0.24 -8.91 -1.33
CA ARG A 47 0.19 -9.56 -2.65
C ARG A 47 -1.04 -10.46 -2.83
N ALA A 48 -1.52 -11.10 -1.76
CA ALA A 48 -2.73 -11.90 -1.81
C ALA A 48 -3.97 -11.03 -1.99
N ILE A 49 -4.05 -9.89 -1.29
CA ILE A 49 -5.13 -8.89 -1.47
C ILE A 49 -5.14 -8.37 -2.91
N ALA A 50 -3.97 -8.14 -3.50
CA ALA A 50 -3.81 -7.70 -4.89
C ALA A 50 -4.07 -8.80 -5.94
N GLY A 51 -4.34 -10.05 -5.51
CA GLY A 51 -4.54 -11.19 -6.42
C GLY A 51 -3.26 -11.72 -7.09
N VAL A 52 -2.09 -11.26 -6.65
CA VAL A 52 -0.77 -11.68 -7.18
C VAL A 52 -0.35 -13.03 -6.59
N THR A 53 -0.69 -13.27 -5.33
CA THR A 53 -0.38 -14.53 -4.63
C THR A 53 -1.68 -15.27 -4.32
N PRO A 54 -1.80 -16.56 -4.68
CA PRO A 54 -2.99 -17.33 -4.35
C PRO A 54 -3.11 -17.53 -2.83
N VAL A 55 -4.34 -17.50 -2.33
CA VAL A 55 -4.67 -17.88 -0.94
C VAL A 55 -4.93 -19.39 -0.86
N ALA A 56 -4.47 -20.01 0.23
CA ALA A 56 -4.71 -21.43 0.50
C ALA A 56 -6.04 -21.65 1.22
N GLY A 57 -6.59 -20.61 1.85
CA GLY A 57 -7.87 -20.62 2.56
C GLY A 57 -8.30 -19.23 2.97
N GLY A 58 -9.56 -19.09 3.32
CA GLY A 58 -10.17 -17.83 3.70
C GLY A 58 -10.84 -17.09 2.55
N ARG A 59 -11.30 -15.87 2.84
CA ARG A 59 -12.07 -15.03 1.93
C ARG A 59 -11.61 -13.60 1.97
N ILE A 60 -11.52 -12.95 0.81
CA ILE A 60 -11.23 -11.52 0.65
C ILE A 60 -12.43 -10.87 -0.05
N ASP A 61 -13.00 -9.85 0.59
CA ASP A 61 -14.02 -8.99 0.01
C ASP A 61 -13.45 -7.58 -0.18
N PHE A 62 -13.65 -7.00 -1.37
CA PHE A 62 -13.26 -5.64 -1.70
C PHE A 62 -14.40 -4.91 -2.40
N ALA A 63 -14.73 -3.70 -1.93
CA ALA A 63 -15.81 -2.88 -2.49
C ALA A 63 -17.15 -3.62 -2.56
N GLY A 64 -17.47 -4.46 -1.55
CA GLY A 64 -18.70 -5.25 -1.47
C GLY A 64 -18.74 -6.47 -2.40
N ARG A 65 -17.61 -6.89 -2.97
CA ARG A 65 -17.48 -8.04 -3.85
C ARG A 65 -16.42 -9.00 -3.35
N GLU A 66 -16.67 -10.30 -3.46
CA GLU A 66 -15.65 -11.30 -3.24
C GLU A 66 -14.61 -11.26 -4.35
N VAL A 67 -13.33 -11.11 -3.95
CA VAL A 67 -12.18 -11.05 -4.87
C VAL A 67 -11.17 -12.17 -4.62
N THR A 68 -11.49 -13.13 -3.77
CA THR A 68 -10.64 -14.28 -3.46
C THR A 68 -10.25 -15.01 -4.75
N GLY A 69 -8.93 -15.14 -5.01
CA GLY A 69 -8.41 -15.83 -6.18
C GLY A 69 -8.70 -15.15 -7.53
N GLN A 70 -9.21 -13.95 -7.54
CA GLN A 70 -9.39 -13.19 -8.78
C GLN A 70 -8.05 -12.67 -9.32
N ALA A 71 -8.00 -12.50 -10.64
CA ALA A 71 -6.84 -11.91 -11.31
C ALA A 71 -6.63 -10.45 -10.89
N PRO A 72 -5.36 -9.97 -10.77
CA PRO A 72 -5.04 -8.61 -10.35
C PRO A 72 -5.77 -7.52 -11.13
N GLU A 73 -5.98 -7.71 -12.44
CA GLU A 73 -6.67 -6.76 -13.30
C GLU A 73 -8.13 -6.54 -12.89
N ASN A 74 -8.80 -7.58 -12.39
CA ASN A 74 -10.18 -7.49 -11.94
C ASN A 74 -10.27 -6.73 -10.63
N ILE A 75 -9.34 -6.96 -9.70
CA ILE A 75 -9.26 -6.27 -8.41
C ILE A 75 -8.91 -4.80 -8.64
N ALA A 76 -7.96 -4.53 -9.52
CA ALA A 76 -7.57 -3.17 -9.88
C ALA A 76 -8.73 -2.37 -10.47
N ARG A 77 -9.58 -2.97 -11.33
CA ARG A 77 -10.79 -2.33 -11.89
C ARG A 77 -11.84 -1.96 -10.85
N LEU A 78 -11.81 -2.57 -9.67
CA LEU A 78 -12.66 -2.19 -8.53
C LEU A 78 -12.12 -0.98 -7.76
N GLY A 79 -10.93 -0.49 -8.12
CA GLY A 79 -10.28 0.67 -7.48
C GLY A 79 -9.21 0.30 -6.46
N PHE A 80 -8.60 -0.88 -6.57
CA PHE A 80 -7.42 -1.26 -5.77
C PHE A 80 -6.14 -0.96 -6.55
N SER A 81 -5.16 -0.34 -5.92
CA SER A 81 -3.84 -0.14 -6.50
C SER A 81 -2.74 -0.52 -5.51
N MET A 82 -1.69 -1.19 -5.99
CA MET A 82 -0.57 -1.62 -5.15
C MET A 82 0.73 -0.97 -5.62
N VAL A 83 1.49 -0.44 -4.66
CA VAL A 83 2.87 0.02 -4.83
C VAL A 83 3.78 -1.02 -4.16
N PRO A 84 4.58 -1.78 -4.93
CA PRO A 84 5.48 -2.78 -4.38
C PRO A 84 6.74 -2.14 -3.77
N GLU A 85 7.43 -2.88 -2.91
CA GLU A 85 8.69 -2.48 -2.25
C GLU A 85 9.79 -2.07 -3.25
N GLY A 86 9.89 -2.74 -4.40
CA GLY A 86 10.98 -2.60 -5.37
C GLY A 86 10.98 -1.30 -6.20
N ARG A 87 10.06 -0.36 -5.98
CA ARG A 87 9.83 0.84 -6.78
C ARG A 87 9.44 0.57 -8.24
N ASP A 88 10.03 -0.41 -8.92
CA ASP A 88 9.70 -0.89 -10.28
C ASP A 88 9.41 0.24 -11.29
N VAL A 89 10.33 1.21 -11.39
CA VAL A 89 10.25 2.26 -12.40
C VAL A 89 10.69 1.74 -13.77
N PHE A 90 10.02 2.15 -14.82
CA PHE A 90 10.47 1.92 -16.20
C PHE A 90 11.57 2.92 -16.52
N GLY A 91 12.83 2.58 -16.22
CA GLY A 91 13.95 3.50 -16.21
C GLY A 91 14.24 4.19 -17.55
N SER A 92 13.94 3.54 -18.67
CA SER A 92 14.10 4.10 -20.03
C SER A 92 12.96 5.04 -20.45
N LEU A 93 11.81 4.96 -19.79
CA LEU A 93 10.69 5.86 -20.03
C LEU A 93 10.90 7.18 -19.28
N THR A 94 10.30 8.25 -19.76
CA THR A 94 10.22 9.52 -19.06
C THR A 94 9.36 9.39 -17.79
N THR A 95 9.47 10.37 -16.89
CA THR A 95 8.62 10.47 -15.70
C THR A 95 7.13 10.50 -16.08
N GLU A 96 6.76 11.29 -17.11
CA GLU A 96 5.36 11.39 -17.57
C GLU A 96 4.86 10.08 -18.19
N GLU A 97 5.66 9.43 -19.04
CA GLU A 97 5.32 8.12 -19.59
C GLU A 97 5.13 7.06 -18.52
N ASN A 98 5.97 7.05 -17.47
CA ASN A 98 5.79 6.17 -16.31
C ASN A 98 4.44 6.38 -15.62
N LEU A 99 4.02 7.64 -15.43
CA LEU A 99 2.71 7.96 -14.86
C LEU A 99 1.58 7.45 -15.76
N LEU A 100 1.68 7.72 -17.08
CA LEU A 100 0.65 7.34 -18.04
C LEU A 100 0.48 5.82 -18.18
N VAL A 101 1.51 5.01 -17.90
CA VAL A 101 1.36 3.54 -17.82
C VAL A 101 0.25 3.15 -16.84
N GLY A 102 0.10 3.86 -15.71
CA GLY A 102 -0.97 3.61 -14.73
C GLY A 102 -2.38 3.72 -15.31
N THR A 103 -2.58 4.45 -16.41
CA THR A 103 -3.90 4.59 -17.06
C THR A 103 -4.24 3.48 -18.04
N GLY A 104 -3.29 2.57 -18.33
CA GLY A 104 -3.43 1.56 -19.38
C GLY A 104 -4.65 0.66 -19.23
N MET A 105 -5.07 0.35 -18.00
CA MET A 105 -6.27 -0.44 -17.73
C MET A 105 -7.57 0.24 -18.19
N HIS A 106 -7.58 1.57 -18.29
CA HIS A 106 -8.72 2.40 -18.70
C HIS A 106 -8.66 2.83 -20.17
N ALA A 107 -7.64 2.39 -20.92
CA ALA A 107 -7.41 2.86 -22.31
C ALA A 107 -8.57 2.57 -23.28
N ARG A 108 -9.44 1.61 -22.93
CA ARG A 108 -10.65 1.25 -23.70
C ARG A 108 -11.91 2.00 -23.24
N ASP A 109 -11.85 2.71 -22.12
CA ASP A 109 -13.01 3.41 -21.58
C ASP A 109 -13.28 4.71 -22.35
N ARG A 110 -14.55 5.03 -22.58
CA ARG A 110 -14.93 6.31 -23.21
C ARG A 110 -14.44 7.48 -22.35
N GLY A 111 -13.74 8.42 -22.96
CA GLY A 111 -13.21 9.62 -22.28
C GLY A 111 -11.97 9.37 -21.42
N TRP A 112 -11.30 8.23 -21.54
CA TRP A 112 -10.11 7.89 -20.74
C TRP A 112 -8.99 8.95 -20.86
N ARG A 113 -8.78 9.55 -22.05
CA ARG A 113 -7.75 10.57 -22.25
C ARG A 113 -7.98 11.82 -21.43
N SER A 114 -9.22 12.28 -21.34
CA SER A 114 -9.57 13.45 -20.53
C SER A 114 -9.38 13.14 -19.03
N ARG A 115 -9.79 11.94 -18.57
CA ARG A 115 -9.56 11.50 -17.19
C ARG A 115 -8.06 11.37 -16.90
N ALA A 116 -7.28 10.77 -17.80
CA ALA A 116 -5.85 10.62 -17.63
C ALA A 116 -5.14 12.00 -17.53
N ALA A 117 -5.55 12.98 -18.32
CA ALA A 117 -5.01 14.34 -18.24
C ALA A 117 -5.35 15.00 -16.89
N SER A 118 -6.59 14.85 -16.40
CA SER A 118 -7.02 15.37 -15.10
C SER A 118 -6.25 14.71 -13.96
N GLU A 119 -6.09 13.37 -13.97
CA GLU A 119 -5.33 12.65 -12.94
C GLU A 119 -3.85 13.02 -12.98
N LEU A 120 -3.27 13.22 -14.17
CA LEU A 120 -1.88 13.65 -14.33
C LEU A 120 -1.63 15.02 -13.67
N GLU A 121 -2.50 16.00 -13.91
CA GLU A 121 -2.39 17.31 -13.25
C GLU A 121 -2.57 17.19 -11.72
N ALA A 122 -3.46 16.32 -11.26
CA ALA A 122 -3.65 16.08 -9.84
C ALA A 122 -2.44 15.38 -9.18
N VAL A 123 -1.77 14.46 -9.89
CA VAL A 123 -0.50 13.86 -9.43
C VAL A 123 0.60 14.92 -9.41
N TYR A 124 0.67 15.81 -10.40
CA TYR A 124 1.63 16.91 -10.41
C TYR A 124 1.38 17.95 -9.31
N ALA A 125 0.12 18.21 -8.97
CA ALA A 125 -0.21 19.05 -7.81
C ALA A 125 0.25 18.42 -6.48
N THR A 126 0.17 17.08 -6.38
CA THR A 126 0.64 16.34 -5.21
C THR A 126 2.16 16.26 -5.14
N PHE A 127 2.82 16.01 -6.28
CA PHE A 127 4.26 15.83 -6.41
C PHE A 127 4.84 16.80 -7.47
N PRO A 128 4.99 18.12 -7.16
CA PRO A 128 5.40 19.13 -8.15
C PRO A 128 6.73 18.81 -8.85
N MET A 129 7.66 18.17 -8.12
CA MET A 129 8.94 17.75 -8.68
C MET A 129 8.82 16.76 -9.84
N LEU A 130 7.74 15.96 -9.90
CA LEU A 130 7.49 15.07 -11.05
C LEU A 130 7.14 15.88 -12.30
N LYS A 131 6.42 17.00 -12.15
CA LYS A 131 6.12 17.93 -13.26
C LYS A 131 7.39 18.59 -13.78
N GLU A 132 8.28 19.03 -12.89
CA GLU A 132 9.58 19.63 -13.25
C GLU A 132 10.46 18.66 -14.04
N ARG A 133 10.38 17.36 -13.70
CA ARG A 133 11.18 16.29 -14.31
C ARG A 133 10.41 15.46 -15.34
N ARG A 134 9.22 15.91 -15.79
CA ARG A 134 8.31 15.10 -16.62
C ARG A 134 8.92 14.52 -17.90
N HIS A 135 9.85 15.24 -18.52
CA HIS A 135 10.51 14.83 -19.77
C HIS A 135 11.83 14.09 -19.53
N GLY A 136 12.31 14.03 -18.28
CA GLY A 136 13.53 13.29 -17.91
C GLY A 136 13.27 11.79 -17.75
N GLN A 137 14.30 10.99 -18.05
CA GLN A 137 14.25 9.54 -17.84
C GLN A 137 14.07 9.22 -16.36
N ALA A 138 13.12 8.32 -16.06
CA ALA A 138 12.80 7.93 -14.69
C ALA A 138 13.94 7.22 -13.97
N GLY A 139 14.80 6.52 -14.70
CA GLY A 139 16.00 5.88 -14.14
C GLY A 139 17.03 6.86 -13.56
N LEU A 140 16.99 8.15 -13.96
CA LEU A 140 17.89 9.20 -13.46
C LEU A 140 17.35 9.93 -12.23
N LEU A 141 16.14 9.62 -11.79
CA LEU A 141 15.56 10.17 -10.57
C LEU A 141 16.25 9.61 -9.32
N SER A 142 16.34 10.42 -8.27
CA SER A 142 16.78 9.92 -6.95
C SER A 142 15.81 8.87 -6.40
N GLY A 143 16.25 8.05 -5.45
CA GLY A 143 15.38 7.02 -4.86
C GLY A 143 14.07 7.56 -4.29
N GLY A 144 14.09 8.73 -3.64
CA GLY A 144 12.86 9.38 -3.14
C GLY A 144 11.96 9.89 -4.27
N GLN A 145 12.54 10.41 -5.34
CA GLN A 145 11.79 10.83 -6.53
C GLN A 145 11.16 9.63 -7.25
N GLN A 146 11.87 8.50 -7.34
CA GLN A 146 11.34 7.26 -7.87
C GLN A 146 10.18 6.74 -6.99
N GLN A 147 10.29 6.84 -5.67
CA GLN A 147 9.20 6.46 -4.75
C GLN A 147 7.95 7.33 -4.99
N MET A 148 8.12 8.65 -5.12
CA MET A 148 7.00 9.54 -5.46
C MET A 148 6.40 9.23 -6.83
N LEU A 149 7.25 8.82 -7.81
CA LEU A 149 6.80 8.44 -9.14
C LEU A 149 5.93 7.17 -9.12
N VAL A 150 6.33 6.12 -8.40
CA VAL A 150 5.54 4.88 -8.35
C VAL A 150 4.24 5.06 -7.56
N ILE A 151 4.24 5.88 -6.52
CA ILE A 151 3.01 6.29 -5.83
C ILE A 151 2.12 7.10 -6.79
N GLY A 152 2.68 8.07 -7.49
CA GLY A 152 1.97 8.85 -8.53
C GLY A 152 1.36 7.95 -9.61
N ARG A 153 2.10 6.96 -10.10
CA ARG A 153 1.62 5.98 -11.08
C ARG A 153 0.42 5.17 -10.54
N ALA A 154 0.45 4.79 -9.25
CA ALA A 154 -0.67 4.13 -8.62
C ALA A 154 -1.91 5.04 -8.54
N LEU A 155 -1.73 6.33 -8.26
CA LEU A 155 -2.81 7.32 -8.22
C LEU A 155 -3.46 7.57 -9.58
N MET A 156 -2.72 7.38 -10.70
CA MET A 156 -3.26 7.53 -12.05
C MET A 156 -4.41 6.56 -12.38
N THR A 157 -4.56 5.49 -11.60
CA THR A 157 -5.70 4.55 -11.72
C THR A 157 -6.98 5.09 -11.08
N ASN A 158 -6.94 6.26 -10.42
CA ASN A 158 -8.00 6.82 -9.58
C ASN A 158 -8.54 5.79 -8.55
N PRO A 159 -7.69 5.28 -7.66
CA PRO A 159 -8.03 4.18 -6.77
C PRO A 159 -8.89 4.63 -5.59
N ARG A 160 -9.69 3.69 -5.05
CA ARG A 160 -10.38 3.81 -3.75
C ARG A 160 -9.44 3.43 -2.60
N LEU A 161 -8.53 2.46 -2.85
CA LEU A 161 -7.53 2.00 -1.90
C LEU A 161 -6.17 1.91 -2.57
N VAL A 162 -5.16 2.53 -1.96
CA VAL A 162 -3.75 2.32 -2.32
C VAL A 162 -3.08 1.52 -1.21
N ALA A 163 -2.53 0.37 -1.60
CA ALA A 163 -1.72 -0.47 -0.73
C ALA A 163 -0.24 -0.23 -1.06
N ILE A 164 0.59 0.09 -0.05
CA ILE A 164 1.99 0.47 -0.25
C ILE A 164 2.87 -0.42 0.61
N ASP A 165 3.80 -1.14 -0.04
CA ASP A 165 4.74 -2.02 0.63
C ASP A 165 6.06 -1.28 0.90
N GLU A 166 6.36 -1.05 2.18
CA GLU A 166 7.57 -0.40 2.71
C GLU A 166 7.96 0.91 2.00
N PRO A 167 7.08 1.94 1.98
CA PRO A 167 7.36 3.21 1.28
C PRO A 167 8.60 3.93 1.79
N SER A 168 9.05 3.63 3.00
CA SER A 168 10.19 4.27 3.66
C SER A 168 11.54 3.62 3.34
N LEU A 169 11.55 2.43 2.77
CA LEU A 169 12.76 1.62 2.62
C LEU A 169 13.82 2.29 1.74
N GLY A 170 15.03 2.44 2.29
CA GLY A 170 16.17 3.01 1.59
C GLY A 170 16.04 4.48 1.23
N LEU A 171 15.20 5.23 1.94
CA LEU A 171 15.05 6.67 1.80
C LEU A 171 15.71 7.41 2.98
N ALA A 172 16.23 8.61 2.70
CA ALA A 172 16.67 9.51 3.76
C ALA A 172 15.48 9.98 4.61
N PRO A 173 15.66 10.22 5.93
CA PRO A 173 14.56 10.55 6.83
C PRO A 173 13.69 11.71 6.37
N ASN A 174 14.30 12.79 5.88
CA ASN A 174 13.58 13.97 5.38
C ASN A 174 12.73 13.68 4.12
N ILE A 175 13.16 12.78 3.28
CA ILE A 175 12.40 12.34 2.09
C ILE A 175 11.22 11.48 2.53
N ASN A 176 11.47 10.61 3.51
CA ASN A 176 10.42 9.80 4.12
C ASN A 176 9.29 10.67 4.67
N ASP A 177 9.63 11.71 5.45
CA ASP A 177 8.66 12.62 6.02
C ASP A 177 7.81 13.28 4.91
N GLN A 178 8.44 13.75 3.82
CA GLN A 178 7.74 14.30 2.67
C GLN A 178 6.77 13.31 2.01
N VAL A 179 7.17 12.04 1.82
CA VAL A 179 6.29 11.01 1.24
C VAL A 179 5.05 10.82 2.12
N TYR A 180 5.23 10.68 3.44
CA TYR A 180 4.12 10.50 4.36
C TYR A 180 3.20 11.72 4.45
N GLU A 181 3.76 12.94 4.51
CA GLU A 181 2.98 14.19 4.47
C GLU A 181 2.07 14.24 3.23
N ARG A 182 2.60 13.87 2.05
CA ARG A 182 1.81 13.81 0.81
C ARG A 182 0.72 12.75 0.84
N LEU A 183 1.01 11.56 1.36
CA LEU A 183 0.01 10.49 1.50
C LEU A 183 -1.13 10.89 2.44
N ILE A 184 -0.81 11.52 3.58
CA ILE A 184 -1.81 12.03 4.54
C ILE A 184 -2.67 13.13 3.91
N ALA A 185 -2.03 14.08 3.18
CA ALA A 185 -2.74 15.12 2.47
C ALA A 185 -3.70 14.57 1.39
N LEU A 186 -3.24 13.58 0.62
CA LEU A 186 -4.06 12.87 -0.37
C LEU A 186 -5.28 12.19 0.25
N ARG A 187 -5.09 11.49 1.39
CA ARG A 187 -6.20 10.90 2.12
C ARG A 187 -7.26 11.94 2.49
N ALA A 188 -6.83 13.07 3.06
CA ALA A 188 -7.74 14.14 3.46
C ALA A 188 -8.48 14.79 2.29
N GLN A 189 -7.81 14.99 1.15
CA GLN A 189 -8.36 15.68 -0.02
C GLN A 189 -9.25 14.80 -0.88
N ARG A 190 -8.93 13.50 -1.01
CA ARG A 190 -9.60 12.57 -1.92
C ARG A 190 -10.40 11.47 -1.23
N GLN A 191 -10.45 11.46 0.12
CA GLN A 191 -10.99 10.35 0.93
C GLN A 191 -10.32 9.01 0.57
N LEU A 192 -9.05 9.06 0.19
CA LEU A 192 -8.29 7.89 -0.23
C LEU A 192 -8.07 6.96 0.97
N THR A 193 -8.33 5.68 0.79
CA THR A 193 -8.02 4.65 1.77
C THR A 193 -6.57 4.21 1.60
N LEU A 194 -5.81 4.12 2.69
CA LEU A 194 -4.39 3.79 2.66
C LEU A 194 -4.11 2.55 3.51
N LEU A 195 -3.57 1.50 2.88
CA LEU A 195 -3.03 0.32 3.54
C LEU A 195 -1.50 0.36 3.41
N ILE A 196 -0.79 0.60 4.50
CA ILE A 196 0.66 0.81 4.48
C ILE A 196 1.34 -0.32 5.26
N VAL A 197 2.23 -1.03 4.59
CA VAL A 197 3.07 -2.03 5.22
C VAL A 197 4.40 -1.39 5.60
N GLU A 198 4.83 -1.56 6.85
CA GLU A 198 6.10 -1.06 7.37
C GLU A 198 6.79 -2.08 8.27
N GLN A 199 8.11 -2.02 8.35
CA GLN A 199 8.87 -2.86 9.26
C GLN A 199 8.77 -2.36 10.71
N SER A 200 8.78 -1.04 10.90
CA SER A 200 8.74 -0.39 12.21
C SER A 200 7.38 0.24 12.48
N SER A 201 6.92 0.14 13.73
CA SER A 201 5.72 0.84 14.21
C SER A 201 5.90 2.36 14.37
N ALA A 202 7.14 2.87 14.35
CA ALA A 202 7.44 4.28 14.60
C ALA A 202 6.66 5.22 13.67
N ARG A 203 6.53 4.88 12.38
CA ARG A 203 5.76 5.68 11.41
C ARG A 203 4.26 5.65 11.69
N ALA A 204 3.71 4.49 12.02
CA ALA A 204 2.31 4.37 12.41
C ALA A 204 1.99 5.24 13.63
N MET A 205 2.86 5.26 14.64
CA MET A 205 2.71 6.10 15.83
C MET A 205 2.77 7.60 15.51
N MET A 206 3.68 8.02 14.63
CA MET A 206 3.80 9.44 14.22
C MET A 206 2.58 9.91 13.43
N VAL A 207 2.13 9.12 12.47
CA VAL A 207 0.99 9.44 11.60
C VAL A 207 -0.32 9.31 12.37
N GLY A 208 -0.43 8.30 13.21
CA GLY A 208 -1.69 7.89 13.83
C GLY A 208 -2.54 7.02 12.90
N GLY A 209 -3.72 6.64 13.35
CA GLY A 209 -4.61 5.71 12.68
C GLY A 209 -4.53 4.33 13.30
N ARG A 210 -5.11 3.33 12.60
CA ARG A 210 -5.10 1.95 13.08
C ARG A 210 -3.80 1.24 12.69
N MET A 211 -3.32 0.40 13.57
CA MET A 211 -2.14 -0.41 13.36
C MET A 211 -2.42 -1.87 13.72
N ILE A 212 -2.02 -2.76 12.80
CA ILE A 212 -1.96 -4.19 13.01
C ILE A 212 -0.48 -4.58 13.11
N LEU A 213 -0.10 -5.31 14.15
CA LEU A 213 1.22 -5.91 14.26
C LEU A 213 1.12 -7.39 13.86
N MET A 214 1.92 -7.79 12.90
CA MET A 214 2.06 -9.19 12.47
C MET A 214 3.36 -9.80 12.96
N ARG A 215 3.28 -11.06 13.40
CA ARG A 215 4.44 -11.88 13.77
C ARG A 215 4.16 -13.35 13.47
N GLY A 216 5.13 -14.05 12.84
CA GLY A 216 4.98 -15.46 12.50
C GLY A 216 3.77 -15.80 11.63
N GLY A 217 3.34 -14.88 10.79
CA GLY A 217 2.19 -15.06 9.90
C GLY A 217 0.83 -14.76 10.54
N GLN A 218 0.78 -14.28 11.77
CA GLN A 218 -0.47 -14.01 12.51
C GLN A 218 -0.55 -12.56 12.97
N ILE A 219 -1.75 -12.06 13.23
CA ILE A 219 -1.98 -10.80 13.92
C ILE A 219 -1.76 -11.02 15.41
N VAL A 220 -0.89 -10.22 16.02
CA VAL A 220 -0.61 -10.26 17.46
C VAL A 220 -1.14 -9.03 18.20
N LEU A 221 -1.28 -7.89 17.49
CA LEU A 221 -1.93 -6.69 18.03
C LEU A 221 -2.77 -6.02 16.92
N ASP A 222 -3.88 -5.40 17.32
CA ASP A 222 -4.75 -4.59 16.46
C ASP A 222 -5.37 -3.47 17.29
N GLY A 223 -5.19 -2.22 16.89
CA GLY A 223 -5.74 -1.07 17.60
C GLY A 223 -5.20 0.26 17.11
N ASP A 224 -5.48 1.33 17.85
CA ASP A 224 -4.95 2.66 17.58
C ASP A 224 -3.42 2.69 17.74
N ALA A 225 -2.72 3.20 16.72
CA ALA A 225 -1.26 3.18 16.66
C ALA A 225 -0.59 3.95 17.81
N ARG A 226 -1.17 5.07 18.23
CA ARG A 226 -0.61 5.89 19.32
C ARG A 226 -0.82 5.22 20.68
N THR A 227 -1.97 4.60 20.87
CA THR A 227 -2.29 3.86 22.09
C THR A 227 -1.41 2.63 22.24
N LEU A 228 -1.25 1.84 21.17
CA LEU A 228 -0.39 0.66 21.16
C LEU A 228 1.10 1.04 21.31
N GLY A 229 1.53 2.16 20.70
CA GLY A 229 2.92 2.58 20.66
C GLY A 229 3.53 3.00 22.00
N ASN A 230 2.72 3.39 22.95
CA ASN A 230 3.17 3.88 24.26
C ASN A 230 3.36 2.77 25.30
N GLY A 231 3.23 1.49 24.94
CA GLY A 231 3.18 0.41 25.88
C GLY A 231 4.23 -0.69 25.72
N GLU A 232 4.48 -1.41 26.79
CA GLU A 232 5.26 -2.66 26.85
C GLU A 232 4.72 -3.71 25.87
N ALA A 233 3.43 -3.62 25.52
CA ALA A 233 2.75 -4.54 24.60
C ALA A 233 3.42 -4.63 23.21
N ILE A 234 3.87 -3.51 22.64
CA ILE A 234 4.60 -3.54 21.36
C ILE A 234 5.96 -4.22 21.52
N GLN A 235 6.71 -3.90 22.58
CA GLN A 235 8.00 -4.50 22.82
C GLN A 235 7.86 -6.01 23.03
N ALA A 236 6.93 -6.45 23.87
CA ALA A 236 6.63 -7.86 24.08
C ALA A 236 6.21 -8.57 22.78
N ALA A 237 5.37 -7.93 21.97
CA ALA A 237 4.92 -8.49 20.70
C ALA A 237 6.03 -8.57 19.64
N TYR A 238 6.97 -7.61 19.59
CA TYR A 238 8.12 -7.67 18.68
C TYR A 238 9.16 -8.69 19.14
N PHE A 239 9.50 -8.74 20.41
CA PHE A 239 10.61 -9.54 20.94
C PHE A 239 10.17 -10.89 21.53
N GLY A 240 8.87 -11.08 21.79
CA GLY A 240 8.34 -12.35 22.29
C GLY A 240 8.67 -12.61 23.73
N TYR A 241 8.79 -11.58 24.55
CA TYR A 241 8.85 -11.74 25.99
C TYR A 241 7.48 -12.27 26.45
N GLU A 242 7.39 -13.57 26.67
CA GLU A 242 6.33 -14.13 27.49
C GLU A 242 6.72 -13.82 28.95
N ASP A 243 5.82 -13.14 29.67
CA ASP A 243 5.92 -13.05 31.12
C ASP A 243 5.87 -14.49 31.70
N HIS A 244 6.98 -14.91 32.30
CA HIS A 244 7.07 -16.13 33.09
C HIS A 244 6.57 -15.88 34.52
#